data_91cd10687199991a1a35b774c9416661
#
_entry.id   91cd10687199991a1a35b774c9416661
#
_cell.length_a   1.000
_cell.length_b   1.000
_cell.length_c   1.000
_cell.angle_alpha   90.00
_cell.angle_beta   90.00
_cell.angle_gamma   90.00
#
_symmetry.space_group_name_H-M   'P 1'
#
loop_
_entity.id
_entity.type
_entity.pdbx_description
1 polymer ?
#
loop_
_entity_poly.entity_id
_entity_poly.type
_entity_poly.pdbx_seq_one_letter_code
_entity_poly.pdbx_strand_id
1 'polypeptide(L)'
;VVVLALGEKNEWGGEAGSLATIRLPEAQYELAKFVQTLGKPVVITLFNGRPLEVKELAESSDALLELWFPGTEAGRVTADLLSGASNPSGKLSMSFPQTTGQIPVYYNHLRTGRPQTPENKGERYVSHYLDIPNEPFYPFGYGKSYSEFELKTSSLPKELNLGESLHVEVTIKNISDIAGKEVIQVYLQDVTASISRPVKELKAFEKVALQAGEEKTVRFELTSEAFSFYNQQLEKVQEPGLHRVFVGTSSEDVDVFEVEVGGYV
;
A
#
# COMPACT_ATOMS: atom_id res chain seq x y z
N VAL A 1 -7.23 -14.82 -24.95
CA VAL A 1 -6.87 -14.58 -23.55
C VAL A 1 -6.93 -15.91 -22.80
N VAL A 2 -5.95 -16.18 -21.94
CA VAL A 2 -5.99 -17.30 -21.00
C VAL A 2 -6.19 -16.73 -19.60
N VAL A 3 -7.14 -17.28 -18.85
CA VAL A 3 -7.36 -16.91 -17.44
C VAL A 3 -6.92 -18.10 -16.59
N LEU A 4 -5.97 -17.88 -15.71
CA LEU A 4 -5.48 -18.85 -14.74
C LEU A 4 -6.05 -18.53 -13.35
N ALA A 5 -6.92 -19.40 -12.85
CA ALA A 5 -7.39 -19.34 -11.47
C ALA A 5 -6.41 -20.10 -10.58
N LEU A 6 -5.54 -19.39 -9.89
CA LEU A 6 -4.50 -19.92 -9.03
C LEU A 6 -4.78 -19.58 -7.58
N GLY A 7 -4.21 -20.34 -6.65
CA GLY A 7 -4.41 -20.01 -5.24
C GLY A 7 -3.85 -21.04 -4.27
N GLU A 8 -4.01 -20.73 -2.99
CA GLU A 8 -3.65 -21.64 -1.91
C GLU A 8 -4.61 -22.85 -1.87
N LYS A 9 -4.11 -23.94 -1.33
CA LYS A 9 -4.98 -25.09 -1.02
C LYS A 9 -5.95 -24.73 0.11
N ASN A 10 -7.13 -25.32 0.06
CA ASN A 10 -8.18 -25.05 1.07
C ASN A 10 -7.68 -25.28 2.50
N GLU A 11 -6.85 -26.29 2.74
CA GLU A 11 -6.30 -26.64 4.05
C GLU A 11 -5.19 -25.70 4.54
N TRP A 12 -4.69 -24.80 3.68
CA TRP A 12 -3.63 -23.84 4.02
C TRP A 12 -4.18 -22.53 4.60
N GLY A 13 -5.45 -22.23 4.32
CA GLY A 13 -6.09 -21.04 4.82
C GLY A 13 -6.76 -21.27 6.17
N GLY A 14 -6.93 -20.20 6.95
CA GLY A 14 -7.64 -20.21 8.23
C GLY A 14 -6.74 -20.35 9.45
N GLU A 15 -7.38 -20.63 10.59
CA GLU A 15 -6.71 -20.74 11.88
C GLU A 15 -5.70 -21.89 11.92
N ALA A 16 -4.56 -21.64 12.58
CA ALA A 16 -3.45 -22.59 12.77
C ALA A 16 -2.73 -23.04 11.48
N GLY A 17 -2.99 -22.41 10.34
CA GLY A 17 -2.30 -22.68 9.08
C GLY A 17 -1.11 -21.74 8.85
N SER A 18 0.10 -22.08 9.34
CA SER A 18 1.31 -21.27 9.13
C SER A 18 2.18 -21.87 8.02
N LEU A 19 2.71 -21.02 7.15
CA LEU A 19 3.66 -21.39 6.10
C LEU A 19 5.02 -20.73 6.36
N ALA A 20 6.09 -21.54 6.36
CA ALA A 20 7.45 -21.05 6.42
C ALA A 20 7.92 -20.50 5.04
N THR A 21 7.36 -21.03 3.95
CA THR A 21 7.56 -20.56 2.58
C THR A 21 6.21 -20.12 2.03
N ILE A 22 6.04 -18.82 1.82
CA ILE A 22 4.77 -18.20 1.41
C ILE A 22 4.60 -18.21 -0.12
N ARG A 23 4.68 -19.40 -0.69
CA ARG A 23 4.52 -19.65 -2.14
C ARG A 23 3.34 -20.57 -2.40
N LEU A 24 2.77 -20.46 -3.59
CA LEU A 24 1.83 -21.45 -4.10
C LEU A 24 2.55 -22.78 -4.42
N PRO A 25 1.83 -23.89 -4.63
CA PRO A 25 2.42 -25.13 -5.16
C PRO A 25 3.19 -24.86 -6.45
N GLU A 26 4.40 -25.43 -6.59
CA GLU A 26 5.30 -25.18 -7.73
C GLU A 26 4.64 -25.44 -9.10
N ALA A 27 3.79 -26.44 -9.19
CA ALA A 27 3.05 -26.75 -10.41
C ALA A 27 2.21 -25.58 -10.95
N GLN A 28 1.80 -24.63 -10.08
CA GLN A 28 1.07 -23.44 -10.52
C GLN A 28 1.99 -22.41 -11.18
N TYR A 29 3.22 -22.26 -10.70
CA TYR A 29 4.25 -21.44 -11.35
C TYR A 29 4.68 -22.02 -12.69
N GLU A 30 4.89 -23.35 -12.74
CA GLU A 30 5.20 -24.05 -13.99
C GLU A 30 4.09 -23.91 -15.03
N LEU A 31 2.82 -24.01 -14.59
CA LEU A 31 1.66 -23.79 -15.46
C LEU A 31 1.64 -22.35 -15.99
N ALA A 32 1.85 -21.35 -15.16
CA ALA A 32 1.87 -19.95 -15.58
C ALA A 32 2.98 -19.68 -16.61
N LYS A 33 4.18 -20.18 -16.37
CA LYS A 33 5.31 -20.11 -17.31
C LYS A 33 4.99 -20.81 -18.64
N PHE A 34 4.43 -22.00 -18.59
CA PHE A 34 4.06 -22.74 -19.79
C PHE A 34 3.03 -21.96 -20.62
N VAL A 35 1.98 -21.46 -19.99
CA VAL A 35 0.92 -20.72 -20.69
C VAL A 35 1.47 -19.43 -21.34
N GLN A 36 2.41 -18.76 -20.71
CA GLN A 36 3.10 -17.60 -21.28
C GLN A 36 3.78 -17.92 -22.63
N THR A 37 4.32 -19.14 -22.79
CA THR A 37 4.95 -19.57 -24.05
C THR A 37 3.99 -19.68 -25.23
N LEU A 38 2.68 -19.70 -24.96
CA LEU A 38 1.64 -19.82 -26.01
C LEU A 38 1.41 -18.48 -26.74
N GLY A 39 2.03 -17.38 -26.32
CA GLY A 39 1.92 -16.07 -26.95
C GLY A 39 0.50 -15.51 -26.93
N LYS A 40 -0.28 -15.85 -25.92
CA LYS A 40 -1.63 -15.32 -25.66
C LYS A 40 -1.60 -14.43 -24.43
N PRO A 41 -2.41 -13.36 -24.37
CA PRO A 41 -2.57 -12.61 -23.14
C PRO A 41 -2.96 -13.52 -21.96
N VAL A 42 -2.28 -13.37 -20.82
CA VAL A 42 -2.45 -14.19 -19.62
C VAL A 42 -2.96 -13.30 -18.48
N VAL A 43 -4.07 -13.70 -17.90
CA VAL A 43 -4.63 -13.06 -16.69
C VAL A 43 -4.60 -14.09 -15.56
N ILE A 44 -4.01 -13.72 -14.43
CA ILE A 44 -4.01 -14.53 -13.22
C ILE A 44 -5.04 -13.98 -12.24
N THR A 45 -5.94 -14.82 -11.78
CA THR A 45 -6.82 -14.53 -10.64
C THR A 45 -6.33 -15.33 -9.45
N LEU A 46 -5.96 -14.64 -8.36
CA LEU A 46 -5.29 -15.22 -7.20
C LEU A 46 -6.26 -15.33 -6.02
N PHE A 47 -6.39 -16.55 -5.48
CA PHE A 47 -7.24 -16.88 -4.35
C PHE A 47 -6.36 -17.33 -3.17
N ASN A 48 -6.23 -16.50 -2.16
CA ASN A 48 -5.32 -16.74 -1.04
C ASN A 48 -5.74 -15.97 0.21
N GLY A 49 -5.20 -16.37 1.36
CA GLY A 49 -5.51 -15.75 2.65
C GLY A 49 -4.35 -14.97 3.26
N ARG A 50 -3.24 -14.85 2.55
CA ARG A 50 -2.02 -14.17 3.02
C ARG A 50 -1.26 -13.54 1.85
N PRO A 51 -0.45 -12.47 2.07
CA PRO A 51 0.41 -11.95 1.02
C PRO A 51 1.48 -12.99 0.66
N LEU A 52 1.43 -13.45 -0.59
CA LEU A 52 2.32 -14.46 -1.11
C LEU A 52 3.51 -13.85 -1.87
N GLU A 53 4.54 -14.64 -2.11
CA GLU A 53 5.60 -14.33 -3.05
C GLU A 53 5.08 -14.47 -4.48
N VAL A 54 4.53 -13.35 -5.02
CA VAL A 54 3.80 -13.34 -6.30
C VAL A 54 4.60 -12.76 -7.46
N LYS A 55 5.83 -12.32 -7.24
CA LYS A 55 6.64 -11.63 -8.25
C LYS A 55 6.73 -12.42 -9.56
N GLU A 56 7.05 -13.70 -9.48
CA GLU A 56 7.18 -14.58 -10.62
C GLU A 56 5.86 -14.75 -11.40
N LEU A 57 4.73 -14.80 -10.70
CA LEU A 57 3.41 -14.86 -11.32
C LEU A 57 3.04 -13.54 -11.99
N ALA A 58 3.33 -12.41 -11.34
CA ALA A 58 3.08 -11.09 -11.90
C ALA A 58 3.91 -10.84 -13.16
N GLU A 59 5.19 -11.24 -13.17
CA GLU A 59 6.09 -11.11 -14.32
C GLU A 59 5.72 -12.06 -15.48
N SER A 60 5.00 -13.17 -15.20
CA SER A 60 4.53 -14.13 -16.19
C SER A 60 3.11 -13.87 -16.70
N SER A 61 2.50 -12.74 -16.33
CA SER A 61 1.13 -12.39 -16.71
C SER A 61 1.00 -10.96 -17.19
N ASP A 62 -0.02 -10.69 -18.03
CA ASP A 62 -0.38 -9.33 -18.46
C ASP A 62 -1.24 -8.61 -17.40
N ALA A 63 -1.94 -9.39 -16.55
CA ALA A 63 -2.70 -8.86 -15.41
C ALA A 63 -2.77 -9.89 -14.29
N LEU A 64 -2.72 -9.39 -13.05
CA LEU A 64 -2.90 -10.18 -11.83
C LEU A 64 -3.99 -9.53 -10.99
N LEU A 65 -5.02 -10.30 -10.66
CA LEU A 65 -6.16 -9.89 -9.85
C LEU A 65 -6.12 -10.62 -8.51
N GLU A 66 -5.86 -9.88 -7.44
CA GLU A 66 -5.88 -10.37 -6.06
C GLU A 66 -7.31 -10.41 -5.55
N LEU A 67 -7.82 -11.60 -5.25
CA LEU A 67 -9.21 -11.80 -4.85
C LEU A 67 -9.38 -12.17 -3.36
N TRP A 68 -8.28 -12.49 -2.67
CA TRP A 68 -8.36 -12.98 -1.30
C TRP A 68 -9.35 -14.15 -1.15
N PHE A 69 -10.25 -14.07 -0.19
CA PHE A 69 -11.37 -15.02 0.00
C PHE A 69 -12.69 -14.34 -0.40
N PRO A 70 -13.08 -14.37 -1.68
CA PRO A 70 -14.21 -13.58 -2.18
C PRO A 70 -15.59 -14.16 -1.82
N GLY A 71 -15.64 -15.30 -1.12
CA GLY A 71 -16.87 -15.91 -0.62
C GLY A 71 -17.78 -16.49 -1.71
N THR A 72 -19.07 -16.56 -1.44
CA THR A 72 -20.07 -17.24 -2.28
C THR A 72 -20.21 -16.61 -3.66
N GLU A 73 -20.01 -15.30 -3.78
CA GLU A 73 -20.16 -14.55 -5.04
C GLU A 73 -18.87 -14.53 -5.89
N ALA A 74 -17.83 -15.29 -5.51
CA ALA A 74 -16.52 -15.31 -6.13
C ALA A 74 -16.57 -15.37 -7.67
N GLY A 75 -17.33 -16.32 -8.21
CA GLY A 75 -17.42 -16.52 -9.66
C GLY A 75 -18.02 -15.32 -10.38
N ARG A 76 -19.11 -14.76 -9.85
CA ARG A 76 -19.78 -13.60 -10.44
C ARG A 76 -18.89 -12.35 -10.38
N VAL A 77 -18.34 -12.05 -9.20
CA VAL A 77 -17.47 -10.87 -9.02
C VAL A 77 -16.24 -10.95 -9.92
N THR A 78 -15.62 -12.14 -10.01
CA THR A 78 -14.48 -12.33 -10.90
C THR A 78 -14.85 -12.09 -12.36
N ALA A 79 -15.99 -12.64 -12.82
CA ALA A 79 -16.47 -12.42 -14.18
C ALA A 79 -16.79 -10.94 -14.46
N ASP A 80 -17.45 -10.24 -13.53
CA ASP A 80 -17.76 -8.82 -13.64
C ASP A 80 -16.48 -7.96 -13.75
N LEU A 81 -15.44 -8.28 -12.97
CA LEU A 81 -14.15 -7.59 -13.06
C LEU A 81 -13.45 -7.87 -14.38
N LEU A 82 -13.33 -9.13 -14.78
CA LEU A 82 -12.64 -9.52 -16.01
C LEU A 82 -13.33 -9.01 -17.28
N SER A 83 -14.67 -8.88 -17.28
CA SER A 83 -15.43 -8.35 -18.41
C SER A 83 -15.49 -6.83 -18.44
N GLY A 84 -15.06 -6.13 -17.38
CA GLY A 84 -15.21 -4.68 -17.24
C GLY A 84 -16.62 -4.24 -16.81
N ALA A 85 -17.53 -5.16 -16.47
CA ALA A 85 -18.83 -4.83 -15.90
C ALA A 85 -18.70 -4.15 -14.53
N SER A 86 -17.60 -4.43 -13.83
CA SER A 86 -17.18 -3.74 -12.61
C SER A 86 -15.75 -3.25 -12.75
N ASN A 87 -15.46 -2.05 -12.24
CA ASN A 87 -14.12 -1.48 -12.21
C ASN A 87 -13.46 -1.81 -10.86
N PRO A 88 -12.27 -2.45 -10.82
CA PRO A 88 -11.58 -2.75 -9.59
C PRO A 88 -11.19 -1.45 -8.85
N SER A 89 -11.31 -1.46 -7.54
CA SER A 89 -11.02 -0.30 -6.70
C SER A 89 -10.56 -0.69 -5.29
N GLY A 90 -10.19 -1.95 -5.10
CA GLY A 90 -9.59 -2.46 -3.88
C GLY A 90 -8.14 -2.01 -3.73
N LYS A 91 -7.71 -1.80 -2.50
CA LYS A 91 -6.31 -1.55 -2.14
C LYS A 91 -5.80 -2.65 -1.23
N LEU A 92 -4.54 -3.04 -1.40
CA LEU A 92 -3.92 -4.05 -0.55
C LEU A 92 -3.84 -3.55 0.90
N SER A 93 -4.36 -4.34 1.82
CA SER A 93 -4.29 -4.09 3.26
C SER A 93 -3.03 -4.67 3.92
N MET A 94 -2.16 -5.27 3.14
CA MET A 94 -0.85 -5.81 3.54
C MET A 94 0.15 -5.61 2.41
N SER A 95 1.44 -5.44 2.76
CA SER A 95 2.52 -5.44 1.76
C SER A 95 2.79 -6.86 1.27
N PHE A 96 3.03 -7.03 -0.04
CA PHE A 96 3.46 -8.29 -0.63
C PHE A 96 4.99 -8.29 -0.76
N PRO A 97 5.71 -9.29 -0.25
CA PRO A 97 7.17 -9.30 -0.27
C PRO A 97 7.74 -9.57 -1.66
N GLN A 98 9.01 -9.21 -1.85
CA GLN A 98 9.80 -9.64 -3.02
C GLN A 98 10.02 -11.15 -3.00
N THR A 99 10.27 -11.69 -1.81
CA THR A 99 10.53 -13.12 -1.56
C THR A 99 10.23 -13.45 -0.09
N THR A 100 10.04 -14.73 0.20
CA THR A 100 9.82 -15.24 1.56
C THR A 100 10.88 -14.75 2.56
N GLY A 101 12.14 -14.61 2.15
CA GLY A 101 13.23 -14.13 3.03
C GLY A 101 13.09 -12.67 3.48
N GLN A 102 12.20 -11.88 2.86
CA GLN A 102 11.98 -10.48 3.24
C GLN A 102 11.02 -10.33 4.43
N ILE A 103 10.20 -11.33 4.75
CA ILE A 103 9.21 -11.22 5.83
C ILE A 103 9.88 -11.23 7.22
N PRO A 104 9.35 -10.42 8.16
CA PRO A 104 8.18 -9.56 8.06
C PRO A 104 8.45 -8.26 7.28
N VAL A 105 7.56 -7.91 6.34
CA VAL A 105 7.61 -6.67 5.59
C VAL A 105 6.29 -5.90 5.78
N TYR A 106 6.37 -4.69 6.32
CA TYR A 106 5.22 -3.83 6.60
C TYR A 106 5.60 -2.36 6.51
N TYR A 107 4.67 -1.53 6.05
CA TYR A 107 4.91 -0.13 5.72
C TYR A 107 5.25 0.74 6.94
N ASN A 108 4.77 0.36 8.13
CA ASN A 108 4.93 1.11 9.37
C ASN A 108 6.04 0.56 10.28
N HIS A 109 7.10 0.03 9.70
CA HIS A 109 8.25 -0.47 10.45
C HIS A 109 8.97 0.66 11.20
N LEU A 110 9.69 0.31 12.25
CA LEU A 110 10.55 1.25 12.95
C LEU A 110 11.81 1.55 12.14
N ARG A 111 12.30 2.77 12.27
CA ARG A 111 13.55 3.17 11.63
C ARG A 111 14.72 2.39 12.21
N THR A 112 15.58 1.85 11.36
CA THR A 112 16.87 1.25 11.78
C THR A 112 17.86 2.35 12.13
N GLY A 113 18.96 2.00 12.83
CA GLY A 113 20.01 2.97 13.18
C GLY A 113 20.79 3.51 11.97
N ARG A 114 20.77 2.78 10.84
CA ARG A 114 21.44 3.18 9.58
C ARG A 114 20.55 2.82 8.39
N PRO A 115 19.44 3.52 8.20
CA PRO A 115 18.54 3.23 7.09
C PRO A 115 19.21 3.55 5.76
N GLN A 116 18.89 2.77 4.73
CA GLN A 116 19.24 3.12 3.37
C GLN A 116 18.44 4.34 2.91
N THR A 117 19.11 5.25 2.25
CA THR A 117 18.53 6.44 1.60
C THR A 117 19.06 6.51 0.16
N PRO A 118 18.48 7.35 -0.71
CA PRO A 118 19.03 7.54 -2.06
C PRO A 118 20.50 7.96 -2.05
N GLU A 119 20.92 8.78 -1.07
CA GLU A 119 22.27 9.34 -0.97
C GLU A 119 23.32 8.30 -0.52
N ASN A 120 22.91 7.32 0.30
CA ASN A 120 23.82 6.29 0.83
C ASN A 120 23.59 4.90 0.21
N LYS A 121 22.84 4.83 -0.89
CA LYS A 121 22.56 3.58 -1.59
C LYS A 121 23.85 2.94 -2.11
N GLY A 122 24.06 1.69 -1.70
CA GLY A 122 25.27 0.93 -2.05
C GLY A 122 26.38 1.03 -1.00
N GLU A 123 26.24 1.80 0.06
CA GLU A 123 27.17 1.79 1.18
C GLU A 123 27.06 0.49 1.98
N ARG A 124 28.19 -0.04 2.41
CA ARG A 124 28.28 -1.36 3.07
C ARG A 124 27.57 -1.43 4.43
N TYR A 125 27.54 -0.32 5.17
CA TYR A 125 27.12 -0.33 6.58
C TYR A 125 25.73 0.27 6.80
N VAL A 126 24.90 0.30 5.77
CA VAL A 126 23.48 0.65 5.86
C VAL A 126 22.60 -0.60 5.87
N SER A 127 21.39 -0.49 6.41
CA SER A 127 20.45 -1.61 6.48
C SER A 127 19.84 -1.85 5.09
N HIS A 128 20.29 -2.90 4.39
CA HIS A 128 19.77 -3.28 3.08
C HIS A 128 19.97 -4.77 2.80
N TYR A 129 19.18 -5.32 1.91
CA TYR A 129 19.43 -6.61 1.28
C TYR A 129 20.48 -6.46 0.18
N LEU A 130 21.28 -7.51 -0.04
CA LEU A 130 22.31 -7.52 -1.09
C LEU A 130 21.74 -7.89 -2.47
N ASP A 131 20.64 -8.62 -2.49
CA ASP A 131 20.10 -9.34 -3.64
C ASP A 131 18.67 -8.90 -4.05
N ILE A 132 17.97 -8.20 -3.18
CA ILE A 132 16.63 -7.66 -3.45
C ILE A 132 16.52 -6.21 -2.99
N PRO A 133 15.54 -5.42 -3.48
CA PRO A 133 15.18 -4.14 -2.90
C PRO A 133 14.68 -4.26 -1.45
N ASN A 134 14.86 -3.21 -0.65
CA ASN A 134 14.25 -3.13 0.68
C ASN A 134 12.74 -2.98 0.61
N GLU A 135 12.25 -2.32 -0.44
CA GLU A 135 10.85 -2.08 -0.68
C GLU A 135 10.11 -3.40 -0.99
N PRO A 136 8.85 -3.57 -0.57
CA PRO A 136 8.04 -4.73 -0.93
C PRO A 136 7.81 -4.79 -2.45
N PHE A 137 7.39 -5.94 -2.95
CA PHE A 137 6.99 -6.07 -4.36
C PHE A 137 5.71 -5.27 -4.66
N TYR A 138 4.70 -5.40 -3.81
CA TYR A 138 3.55 -4.49 -3.78
C TYR A 138 3.42 -3.86 -2.39
N PRO A 139 3.41 -2.54 -2.30
CA PRO A 139 3.31 -1.87 -1.01
C PRO A 139 1.88 -1.93 -0.44
N PHE A 140 1.76 -1.68 0.85
CA PHE A 140 0.47 -1.43 1.50
C PHE A 140 -0.29 -0.30 0.80
N GLY A 141 -1.58 -0.47 0.62
CA GLY A 141 -2.43 0.52 -0.05
C GLY A 141 -2.36 0.48 -1.58
N TYR A 142 -1.49 -0.34 -2.18
CA TYR A 142 -1.39 -0.49 -3.63
C TYR A 142 -2.65 -1.14 -4.22
N GLY A 143 -3.03 -0.71 -5.42
CA GLY A 143 -4.09 -1.31 -6.21
C GLY A 143 -4.41 -0.43 -7.41
N LYS A 144 -4.61 -1.05 -8.57
CA LYS A 144 -4.95 -0.39 -9.83
C LYS A 144 -6.45 -0.40 -10.08
N SER A 145 -6.89 0.52 -10.91
CA SER A 145 -8.22 0.64 -11.47
C SER A 145 -8.13 0.58 -12.99
N TYR A 146 -9.27 0.39 -13.67
CA TYR A 146 -9.38 0.65 -15.12
C TYR A 146 -9.47 2.14 -15.43
N SER A 147 -9.75 2.97 -14.41
CA SER A 147 -9.69 4.42 -14.49
C SER A 147 -8.35 4.95 -14.01
N GLU A 148 -7.96 6.10 -14.53
CA GLU A 148 -6.77 6.83 -14.11
C GLU A 148 -7.17 8.08 -13.34
N PHE A 149 -6.44 8.37 -12.27
CA PHE A 149 -6.73 9.48 -11.37
C PHE A 149 -5.50 10.36 -11.21
N GLU A 150 -5.73 11.66 -11.13
CA GLU A 150 -4.74 12.65 -10.79
C GLU A 150 -5.08 13.24 -9.42
N LEU A 151 -4.11 13.27 -8.52
CA LEU A 151 -4.22 13.88 -7.20
C LEU A 151 -3.42 15.17 -7.14
N LYS A 152 -3.98 16.17 -6.47
CA LYS A 152 -3.30 17.43 -6.17
C LYS A 152 -3.59 17.81 -4.74
N THR A 153 -2.57 17.80 -3.92
CA THR A 153 -2.66 18.24 -2.53
C THR A 153 -2.42 19.75 -2.45
N SER A 154 -3.26 20.46 -1.69
CA SER A 154 -3.03 21.86 -1.39
C SER A 154 -1.79 22.03 -0.51
N SER A 155 -1.17 23.20 -0.54
CA SER A 155 -0.02 23.49 0.33
C SER A 155 -0.42 23.38 1.80
N LEU A 156 0.36 22.65 2.57
CA LEU A 156 0.16 22.55 4.02
C LEU A 156 0.87 23.69 4.76
N PRO A 157 0.41 24.07 5.97
CA PRO A 157 1.13 25.03 6.81
C PRO A 157 2.51 24.45 7.15
N LYS A 158 3.51 25.34 7.24
CA LYS A 158 4.87 24.94 7.64
C LYS A 158 4.99 24.72 9.14
N GLU A 159 4.10 25.33 9.92
CA GLU A 159 4.08 25.30 11.38
C GLU A 159 2.66 25.00 11.87
N LEU A 160 2.56 24.27 12.97
CA LEU A 160 1.32 23.91 13.65
C LEU A 160 1.56 23.97 15.16
N ASN A 161 0.68 24.62 15.93
CA ASN A 161 0.81 24.63 17.37
C ASN A 161 0.45 23.26 17.98
N LEU A 162 1.03 22.96 19.15
CA LEU A 162 0.62 21.78 19.93
C LEU A 162 -0.87 21.85 20.23
N GLY A 163 -1.56 20.73 20.03
CA GLY A 163 -3.00 20.62 20.24
C GLY A 163 -3.88 21.05 19.07
N GLU A 164 -3.32 21.70 18.04
CA GLU A 164 -4.07 22.07 16.85
C GLU A 164 -4.29 20.89 15.89
N SER A 165 -5.35 20.97 15.10
CA SER A 165 -5.63 20.04 14.00
C SER A 165 -4.96 20.51 12.71
N LEU A 166 -4.39 19.58 11.96
CA LEU A 166 -3.91 19.81 10.59
C LEU A 166 -5.02 19.47 9.59
N HIS A 167 -5.36 20.44 8.74
CA HIS A 167 -6.29 20.22 7.64
C HIS A 167 -5.53 19.93 6.35
N VAL A 168 -5.85 18.79 5.74
CA VAL A 168 -5.27 18.35 4.46
C VAL A 168 -6.37 18.36 3.40
N GLU A 169 -6.22 19.20 2.38
CA GLU A 169 -7.16 19.27 1.27
C GLU A 169 -6.53 18.65 0.03
N VAL A 170 -7.24 17.69 -0.57
CA VAL A 170 -6.79 16.95 -1.75
C VAL A 170 -7.85 17.03 -2.84
N THR A 171 -7.50 17.56 -3.99
CA THR A 171 -8.31 17.49 -5.19
C THR A 171 -7.95 16.24 -5.96
N ILE A 172 -8.96 15.43 -6.28
CA ILE A 172 -8.84 14.23 -7.11
C ILE A 172 -9.68 14.37 -8.37
N LYS A 173 -9.10 14.02 -9.52
CA LYS A 173 -9.75 14.06 -10.83
C LYS A 173 -9.64 12.70 -11.51
N ASN A 174 -10.74 12.21 -12.04
CA ASN A 174 -10.71 11.08 -12.95
C ASN A 174 -10.34 11.60 -14.36
N ILE A 175 -9.15 11.24 -14.84
CA ILE A 175 -8.64 11.69 -16.14
C ILE A 175 -8.95 10.71 -17.28
N SER A 176 -9.67 9.63 -16.98
CA SER A 176 -10.10 8.62 -17.95
C SER A 176 -11.56 8.83 -18.40
N ASP A 177 -11.98 8.07 -19.40
CA ASP A 177 -13.33 8.10 -20.01
C ASP A 177 -14.33 7.15 -19.36
N ILE A 178 -13.92 6.42 -18.31
CA ILE A 178 -14.74 5.49 -17.54
C ILE A 178 -14.84 5.90 -16.07
N ALA A 179 -16.01 5.67 -15.47
CA ALA A 179 -16.20 5.91 -14.05
C ALA A 179 -15.39 4.94 -13.20
N GLY A 180 -14.85 5.43 -12.09
CA GLY A 180 -14.05 4.61 -11.18
C GLY A 180 -14.06 5.12 -9.75
N LYS A 181 -13.30 4.42 -8.91
CA LYS A 181 -13.13 4.79 -7.51
C LYS A 181 -11.65 4.71 -7.17
N GLU A 182 -11.16 5.70 -6.42
CA GLU A 182 -9.79 5.71 -5.89
C GLU A 182 -9.81 5.92 -4.38
N VAL A 183 -8.76 5.48 -3.69
CA VAL A 183 -8.59 5.67 -2.25
C VAL A 183 -7.44 6.64 -2.00
N ILE A 184 -7.78 7.83 -1.53
CA ILE A 184 -6.80 8.80 -1.04
C ILE A 184 -6.35 8.34 0.35
N GLN A 185 -5.05 8.32 0.59
CA GLN A 185 -4.45 7.86 1.83
C GLN A 185 -3.55 8.96 2.39
N VAL A 186 -3.68 9.24 3.68
CA VAL A 186 -2.88 10.24 4.39
C VAL A 186 -2.11 9.56 5.51
N TYR A 187 -0.78 9.65 5.43
CA TYR A 187 0.12 9.08 6.42
C TYR A 187 0.87 10.18 7.16
N LEU A 188 1.32 9.86 8.36
CA LEU A 188 2.11 10.74 9.21
C LEU A 188 3.36 10.02 9.69
N GLN A 189 4.48 10.74 9.75
CA GLN A 189 5.71 10.37 10.42
C GLN A 189 6.06 11.45 11.45
N ASP A 190 6.33 11.03 12.67
CA ASP A 190 7.08 11.82 13.63
C ASP A 190 8.57 11.53 13.40
N VAL A 191 9.33 12.54 12.97
CA VAL A 191 10.71 12.34 12.52
C VAL A 191 11.65 12.11 13.70
N THR A 192 11.37 12.77 14.85
CA THR A 192 12.20 12.66 16.06
C THR A 192 11.32 12.76 17.29
N ALA A 193 11.21 11.70 18.03
CA ALA A 193 10.44 11.61 19.27
C ALA A 193 11.28 11.02 20.40
N SER A 194 10.78 11.09 21.64
CA SER A 194 11.41 10.51 22.83
C SER A 194 11.50 8.98 22.79
N ILE A 195 10.74 8.34 21.91
CA ILE A 195 10.80 6.89 21.59
C ILE A 195 10.89 6.68 20.08
N SER A 196 11.30 5.49 19.65
CA SER A 196 11.30 5.13 18.23
C SER A 196 9.88 5.12 17.69
N ARG A 197 9.64 5.88 16.61
CA ARG A 197 8.36 5.95 15.91
C ARG A 197 8.41 5.21 14.58
N PRO A 198 7.27 4.72 14.10
CA PRO A 198 7.18 4.17 12.74
C PRO A 198 7.61 5.18 11.68
N VAL A 199 8.21 4.69 10.60
CA VAL A 199 8.59 5.53 9.46
C VAL A 199 7.38 6.15 8.75
N LYS A 200 6.19 5.59 8.98
CA LYS A 200 4.94 6.04 8.36
C LYS A 200 3.76 5.38 9.07
N GLU A 201 2.71 6.11 9.37
CA GLU A 201 1.47 5.58 9.97
C GLU A 201 0.26 6.13 9.19
N LEU A 202 -0.62 5.25 8.71
CA LEU A 202 -1.88 5.66 8.08
C LEU A 202 -2.78 6.32 9.14
N LYS A 203 -3.12 7.58 8.93
CA LYS A 203 -3.95 8.37 9.86
C LYS A 203 -5.35 8.65 9.31
N ALA A 204 -5.49 8.74 7.99
CA ALA A 204 -6.78 8.95 7.35
C ALA A 204 -6.80 8.35 5.95
N PHE A 205 -7.98 7.96 5.49
CA PHE A 205 -8.21 7.58 4.09
C PHE A 205 -9.66 7.83 3.70
N GLU A 206 -9.90 8.05 2.40
CA GLU A 206 -11.25 8.15 1.86
C GLU A 206 -11.32 7.52 0.47
N LYS A 207 -12.36 6.71 0.24
CA LYS A 207 -12.65 6.11 -1.07
C LYS A 207 -13.63 6.99 -1.83
N VAL A 208 -13.15 7.60 -2.90
CA VAL A 208 -13.88 8.58 -3.70
C VAL A 208 -14.36 7.94 -5.00
N ALA A 209 -15.64 8.06 -5.30
CA ALA A 209 -16.23 7.65 -6.58
C ALA A 209 -16.33 8.87 -7.50
N LEU A 210 -15.87 8.71 -8.75
CA LEU A 210 -15.83 9.76 -9.77
C LEU A 210 -16.34 9.24 -11.11
N GLN A 211 -17.18 10.04 -11.77
CA GLN A 211 -17.51 9.82 -13.17
C GLN A 211 -16.32 10.16 -14.08
N ALA A 212 -16.39 9.79 -15.35
CA ALA A 212 -15.40 10.19 -16.34
C ALA A 212 -15.22 11.72 -16.35
N GLY A 213 -13.99 12.20 -16.21
CA GLY A 213 -13.65 13.62 -16.18
C GLY A 213 -14.05 14.38 -14.91
N GLU A 214 -14.74 13.73 -13.96
CA GLU A 214 -15.19 14.38 -12.72
C GLU A 214 -14.01 14.70 -11.80
N GLU A 215 -14.13 15.82 -11.10
CA GLU A 215 -13.18 16.29 -10.09
C GLU A 215 -13.90 16.52 -8.77
N LYS A 216 -13.28 16.15 -7.66
CA LYS A 216 -13.76 16.39 -6.29
C LYS A 216 -12.64 16.83 -5.39
N THR A 217 -12.97 17.62 -4.38
CA THR A 217 -12.06 17.97 -3.30
C THR A 217 -12.47 17.24 -2.01
N VAL A 218 -11.51 16.53 -1.43
CA VAL A 218 -11.64 15.82 -0.16
C VAL A 218 -10.86 16.57 0.91
N ARG A 219 -11.40 16.62 2.12
CA ARG A 219 -10.77 17.28 3.26
C ARG A 219 -10.60 16.30 4.39
N PHE A 220 -9.36 16.16 4.85
CA PHE A 220 -9.01 15.38 6.02
C PHE A 220 -8.67 16.32 7.17
N GLU A 221 -9.09 15.98 8.37
CA GLU A 221 -8.68 16.61 9.61
C GLU A 221 -7.84 15.61 10.40
N LEU A 222 -6.56 15.91 10.54
CA LEU A 222 -5.67 15.22 11.47
C LEU A 222 -5.67 15.98 12.78
N THR A 223 -6.48 15.51 13.74
CA THR A 223 -6.56 16.12 15.07
C THR A 223 -5.26 15.91 15.86
N SER A 224 -5.07 16.58 16.97
CA SER A 224 -3.92 16.38 17.87
C SER A 224 -3.72 14.92 18.27
N GLU A 225 -4.80 14.13 18.28
CA GLU A 225 -4.78 12.69 18.49
C GLU A 225 -3.91 11.95 17.46
N ALA A 226 -3.94 12.36 16.19
CA ALA A 226 -3.14 11.76 15.12
C ALA A 226 -1.63 11.90 15.36
N PHE A 227 -1.22 12.98 16.05
CA PHE A 227 0.18 13.29 16.38
C PHE A 227 0.61 12.73 17.74
N SER A 228 -0.33 12.19 18.53
CA SER A 228 -0.06 11.70 19.87
C SER A 228 0.42 10.27 19.88
N PHE A 229 1.24 9.93 20.88
CA PHE A 229 1.73 8.57 21.14
C PHE A 229 1.93 8.35 22.65
N TYR A 230 2.16 7.11 23.07
CA TYR A 230 2.50 6.79 24.44
C TYR A 230 4.02 6.79 24.64
N ASN A 231 4.49 7.61 25.58
CA ASN A 231 5.91 7.69 25.95
C ASN A 231 6.34 6.50 26.84
N GLN A 232 7.59 6.50 27.33
CA GLN A 232 8.12 5.46 28.20
C GLN A 232 7.41 5.36 29.57
N GLN A 233 6.77 6.44 30.00
CA GLN A 233 5.96 6.50 31.24
C GLN A 233 4.52 6.02 31.02
N LEU A 234 4.17 5.57 29.83
CA LEU A 234 2.81 5.20 29.39
C LEU A 234 1.83 6.40 29.45
N GLU A 235 2.34 7.60 29.32
CA GLU A 235 1.55 8.81 29.20
C GLU A 235 1.33 9.12 27.72
N LYS A 236 0.11 9.52 27.38
CA LYS A 236 -0.22 9.96 26.03
C LYS A 236 0.24 11.41 25.86
N VAL A 237 1.16 11.61 24.94
CA VAL A 237 1.83 12.90 24.71
C VAL A 237 1.81 13.27 23.24
N GLN A 238 1.88 14.56 22.96
CA GLN A 238 2.27 15.14 21.69
C GLN A 238 3.56 15.90 21.93
N GLU A 239 4.62 15.55 21.21
CA GLU A 239 5.92 16.21 21.34
C GLU A 239 6.13 17.22 20.21
N PRO A 240 6.84 18.34 20.46
CA PRO A 240 7.23 19.27 19.43
C PRO A 240 8.29 18.66 18.52
N GLY A 241 8.28 19.03 17.25
CA GLY A 241 9.28 18.59 16.28
C GLY A 241 8.77 18.49 14.87
N LEU A 242 9.68 18.09 13.98
CA LEU A 242 9.39 17.92 12.57
C LEU A 242 8.52 16.69 12.32
N HIS A 243 7.43 16.90 11.62
CA HIS A 243 6.56 15.82 11.12
C HIS A 243 6.56 15.81 9.59
N ARG A 244 6.41 14.64 9.00
CA ARG A 244 6.16 14.47 7.57
C ARG A 244 4.76 13.95 7.34
N VAL A 245 4.03 14.63 6.49
CA VAL A 245 2.70 14.23 6.02
C VAL A 245 2.84 13.69 4.61
N PHE A 246 2.35 12.48 4.39
CA PHE A 246 2.39 11.83 3.08
C PHE A 246 0.96 11.69 2.58
N VAL A 247 0.73 12.10 1.33
CA VAL A 247 -0.60 12.06 0.71
C VAL A 247 -0.49 11.37 -0.64
N GLY A 248 -1.28 10.32 -0.87
CA GLY A 248 -1.22 9.60 -2.13
C GLY A 248 -2.20 8.45 -2.23
N THR A 249 -1.86 7.47 -3.08
CA THR A 249 -2.72 6.32 -3.40
C THR A 249 -2.24 4.99 -2.82
N SER A 250 -1.03 4.98 -2.25
CA SER A 250 -0.45 3.84 -1.53
C SER A 250 0.57 4.34 -0.50
N SER A 251 1.21 3.44 0.24
CA SER A 251 2.28 3.83 1.18
C SER A 251 3.57 4.31 0.49
N GLU A 252 3.75 4.04 -0.79
CA GLU A 252 4.95 4.42 -1.57
C GLU A 252 4.68 5.45 -2.66
N ASP A 253 3.46 5.51 -3.19
CA ASP A 253 3.02 6.49 -4.17
C ASP A 253 2.40 7.69 -3.46
N VAL A 254 3.24 8.61 -2.97
CA VAL A 254 2.87 9.74 -2.12
C VAL A 254 3.68 10.99 -2.40
N ASP A 255 3.01 12.14 -2.29
CA ASP A 255 3.65 13.43 -2.08
C ASP A 255 4.01 13.61 -0.61
N VAL A 256 5.10 14.32 -0.32
CA VAL A 256 5.63 14.51 1.04
C VAL A 256 5.65 15.99 1.39
N PHE A 257 5.09 16.31 2.55
CA PHE A 257 5.05 17.66 3.11
C PHE A 257 5.68 17.65 4.50
N GLU A 258 6.43 18.70 4.84
CA GLU A 258 7.02 18.87 6.17
C GLU A 258 6.27 19.94 6.94
N VAL A 259 5.96 19.61 8.20
CA VAL A 259 5.21 20.47 9.14
C VAL A 259 5.94 20.44 10.48
N GLU A 260 6.37 21.60 10.97
CA GLU A 260 6.95 21.75 12.30
C GLU A 260 5.82 21.89 13.32
N VAL A 261 5.75 20.99 14.29
CA VAL A 261 4.73 21.00 15.34
C VAL A 261 5.33 21.61 16.61
N GLY A 262 4.63 22.55 17.23
CA GLY A 262 4.99 23.13 18.52
C GLY A 262 5.84 24.39 18.46
N GLY A 263 6.29 24.84 17.30
CA GLY A 263 7.11 26.04 17.10
C GLY A 263 8.47 26.01 17.86
N TYR A 264 9.44 26.75 17.39
CA TYR A 264 10.67 26.96 18.16
C TYR A 264 10.35 27.79 19.42
N VAL A 265 10.61 27.22 20.59
CA VAL A 265 10.67 27.99 21.86
C VAL A 265 12.02 28.68 21.93
#